data_d35cb30368e52734c5af28d9c0bc2236
#
_entry.id   d35cb30368e52734c5af28d9c0bc2236
#
_cell.length_a   1.000
_cell.length_b   1.000
_cell.length_c   1.000
_cell.angle_alpha   90.00
_cell.angle_beta   90.00
_cell.angle_gamma   90.00
#
_symmetry.space_group_name_H-M   'P 1'
#
loop_
_entity.id
_entity.type
_entity.pdbx_description
1 polymer ?
#
loop_
_entity_poly.entity_id
_entity_poly.type
_entity_poly.pdbx_seq_one_letter_code
_entity_poly.pdbx_strand_id
1 'polypeptide(L)'
;MKHNPMTAKSQIFPNHRSSRPPADLLEGIQVVDDRFLELIDRHTVIEKHWTGCEWAEGPVYFPEGDYVLWSDVPNNRILKFDAQSKETTVFREPCNNTTGHYRDQQGRLVTCEHSANRISRTEPDGTIINLSLIHI
;
A
#
# COMPACT_ATOMS: atom_id res chain seq x y z
N MET A 1 37.56 -22.23 30.63
CA MET A 1 36.95 -22.13 29.29
C MET A 1 36.17 -20.82 29.23
N LYS A 2 36.67 -19.85 28.48
CA LYS A 2 36.06 -18.49 28.40
C LYS A 2 35.19 -18.45 27.16
N HIS A 3 33.85 -18.25 27.34
CA HIS A 3 32.94 -18.01 26.25
C HIS A 3 33.16 -16.59 25.73
N ASN A 4 33.44 -16.49 24.44
CA ASN A 4 33.56 -15.25 23.69
C ASN A 4 32.18 -14.90 23.10
N PRO A 5 31.55 -13.74 23.38
CA PRO A 5 30.30 -13.36 22.73
C PRO A 5 30.58 -12.88 21.29
N MET A 6 29.94 -13.54 20.31
CA MET A 6 29.91 -13.11 18.94
C MET A 6 29.23 -11.72 18.85
N THR A 7 30.02 -10.70 18.59
CA THR A 7 29.52 -9.39 18.19
C THR A 7 28.99 -9.47 16.75
N ALA A 8 27.68 -9.35 16.60
CA ALA A 8 27.06 -9.14 15.29
C ALA A 8 27.59 -7.82 14.71
N LYS A 9 28.40 -7.91 13.66
CA LYS A 9 28.80 -6.76 12.86
C LYS A 9 27.57 -6.26 12.11
N SER A 10 27.01 -5.11 12.49
CA SER A 10 26.07 -4.37 11.67
C SER A 10 26.75 -4.06 10.33
N GLN A 11 26.23 -4.57 9.24
CA GLN A 11 26.65 -4.16 7.91
C GLN A 11 26.19 -2.72 7.71
N ILE A 12 27.09 -1.79 7.97
CA ILE A 12 26.93 -0.39 7.60
C ILE A 12 27.09 -0.33 6.08
N PHE A 13 26.02 0.03 5.39
CA PHE A 13 26.04 0.24 3.95
C PHE A 13 27.10 1.28 3.59
N PRO A 14 27.92 1.06 2.53
CA PRO A 14 28.94 2.02 2.14
C PRO A 14 28.29 3.34 1.76
N ASN A 15 28.81 4.46 2.31
CA ASN A 15 28.42 5.82 1.94
C ASN A 15 28.73 6.07 0.46
N HIS A 16 27.76 5.83 -0.42
CA HIS A 16 27.80 6.38 -1.78
C HIS A 16 27.50 7.88 -1.70
N ARG A 17 28.55 8.69 -1.79
CA ARG A 17 28.41 10.11 -2.15
C ARG A 17 28.03 10.17 -3.62
N SER A 18 26.73 10.16 -3.92
CA SER A 18 26.24 10.49 -5.23
C SER A 18 25.85 11.97 -5.28
N SER A 19 26.07 12.58 -6.41
CA SER A 19 25.72 13.97 -6.69
C SER A 19 24.20 14.12 -6.57
N ARG A 20 23.77 14.91 -5.59
CA ARG A 20 22.36 15.24 -5.35
C ARG A 20 21.74 15.77 -6.65
N PRO A 21 20.65 15.16 -7.16
CA PRO A 21 19.92 15.74 -8.28
C PRO A 21 19.44 17.15 -7.90
N PRO A 22 19.31 18.08 -8.86
CA PRO A 22 18.79 19.40 -8.58
C PRO A 22 17.44 19.30 -7.87
N ALA A 23 17.25 20.11 -6.82
CA ALA A 23 16.10 20.05 -5.91
C ALA A 23 14.74 20.37 -6.58
N ASP A 24 14.76 20.79 -7.82
CA ASP A 24 13.64 21.25 -8.63
C ASP A 24 12.90 20.14 -9.39
N LEU A 25 13.40 18.88 -9.38
CA LEU A 25 12.83 17.78 -10.15
C LEU A 25 11.87 16.86 -9.35
N LEU A 26 11.80 17.00 -8.03
CA LEU A 26 10.97 16.14 -7.16
C LEU A 26 10.23 17.00 -6.12
N GLU A 27 9.33 17.86 -6.58
CA GLU A 27 8.57 18.74 -5.69
C GLU A 27 7.80 17.91 -4.64
N GLY A 28 8.08 18.18 -3.35
CA GLY A 28 7.47 17.50 -2.22
C GLY A 28 8.13 16.17 -1.85
N ILE A 29 9.17 15.71 -2.55
CA ILE A 29 9.87 14.45 -2.26
C ILE A 29 11.29 14.73 -1.77
N GLN A 30 11.60 14.28 -0.55
CA GLN A 30 12.98 14.29 -0.03
C GLN A 30 13.62 12.92 -0.27
N VAL A 31 14.64 12.89 -1.13
CA VAL A 31 15.44 11.68 -1.36
C VAL A 31 16.44 11.52 -0.21
N VAL A 32 16.30 10.42 0.55
CA VAL A 32 17.20 10.05 1.67
C VAL A 32 18.30 9.11 1.20
N ASP A 33 17.99 8.23 0.26
CA ASP A 33 18.91 7.26 -0.35
C ASP A 33 18.75 7.31 -1.87
N ASP A 34 19.86 7.45 -2.58
CA ASP A 34 19.85 7.60 -4.05
C ASP A 34 19.27 6.39 -4.79
N ARG A 35 19.26 5.19 -4.18
CA ARG A 35 18.59 4.00 -4.73
C ARG A 35 17.08 4.21 -4.93
N PHE A 36 16.48 5.15 -4.21
CA PHE A 36 15.08 5.51 -4.41
C PHE A 36 14.82 6.08 -5.81
N LEU A 37 15.81 6.75 -6.42
CA LEU A 37 15.71 7.29 -7.78
C LEU A 37 15.64 6.20 -8.87
N GLU A 38 15.96 4.95 -8.54
CA GLU A 38 15.78 3.80 -9.44
C GLU A 38 14.32 3.33 -9.48
N LEU A 39 13.51 3.71 -8.47
CA LEU A 39 12.12 3.28 -8.30
C LEU A 39 11.09 4.28 -8.83
N ILE A 40 11.51 5.52 -9.10
CA ILE A 40 10.61 6.60 -9.54
C ILE A 40 11.16 7.31 -10.76
N ASP A 41 10.26 7.85 -11.60
CA ASP A 41 10.65 8.75 -12.68
C ASP A 41 11.10 10.10 -12.10
N ARG A 42 12.07 10.77 -12.75
CA ARG A 42 12.57 12.09 -12.32
C ARG A 42 11.51 13.20 -12.40
N HIS A 43 10.47 12.98 -13.16
CA HIS A 43 9.33 13.89 -13.29
C HIS A 43 8.14 13.49 -12.42
N THR A 44 8.33 12.51 -11.53
CA THR A 44 7.29 12.09 -10.59
C THR A 44 6.91 13.24 -9.68
N VAL A 45 5.62 13.55 -9.63
CA VAL A 45 5.02 14.55 -8.74
C VAL A 45 4.05 13.86 -7.78
N ILE A 46 3.88 14.45 -6.60
CA ILE A 46 2.85 14.00 -5.67
C ILE A 46 1.54 14.67 -6.06
N GLU A 47 0.57 13.89 -6.52
CA GLU A 47 -0.75 14.38 -6.86
C GLU A 47 -1.76 14.03 -5.76
N LYS A 48 -2.60 15.00 -5.39
CA LYS A 48 -3.71 14.79 -4.47
C LYS A 48 -4.98 14.53 -5.28
N HIS A 49 -5.36 13.28 -5.44
CA HIS A 49 -6.52 12.91 -6.25
C HIS A 49 -7.85 13.01 -5.51
N TRP A 50 -7.85 12.80 -4.18
CA TRP A 50 -9.09 12.79 -3.41
C TRP A 50 -8.89 13.19 -1.94
N THR A 51 -9.98 13.57 -1.29
CA THR A 51 -10.06 13.89 0.14
C THR A 51 -11.43 13.48 0.67
N GLY A 52 -11.55 13.25 1.98
CA GLY A 52 -12.82 12.89 2.61
C GLY A 52 -12.79 11.51 3.27
N CYS A 53 -11.60 10.89 3.46
CA CYS A 53 -11.42 9.82 4.43
C CYS A 53 -11.33 10.39 5.83
N GLU A 54 -11.89 9.67 6.78
CA GLU A 54 -11.65 9.88 8.19
C GLU A 54 -10.34 9.20 8.61
N TRP A 55 -10.08 7.98 8.10
CA TRP A 55 -8.84 7.24 8.30
C TRP A 55 -8.57 6.34 7.10
N ALA A 56 -7.66 6.76 6.23
CA ALA A 56 -7.28 6.01 5.04
C ALA A 56 -6.12 5.08 5.32
N GLU A 57 -6.24 3.79 4.98
CA GLU A 57 -5.14 2.82 5.03
C GLU A 57 -5.30 1.66 4.04
N GLY A 58 -4.27 0.81 3.97
CA GLY A 58 -4.28 -0.42 3.18
C GLY A 58 -4.37 -0.20 1.67
N PRO A 59 -3.60 0.72 1.06
CA PRO A 59 -3.67 0.90 -0.39
C PRO A 59 -3.14 -0.32 -1.14
N VAL A 60 -3.83 -0.71 -2.22
CA VAL A 60 -3.40 -1.76 -3.15
C VAL A 60 -3.69 -1.36 -4.59
N TYR A 61 -2.70 -1.55 -5.46
CA TYR A 61 -2.80 -1.24 -6.88
C TYR A 61 -3.14 -2.48 -7.71
N PHE A 62 -4.03 -2.32 -8.69
CA PHE A 62 -4.46 -3.32 -9.66
C PHE A 62 -4.05 -2.87 -11.07
N PRO A 63 -2.94 -3.38 -11.61
CA PRO A 63 -2.43 -2.96 -12.91
C PRO A 63 -3.34 -3.34 -14.08
N GLU A 64 -4.13 -4.42 -13.97
CA GLU A 64 -5.02 -4.88 -15.02
C GLU A 64 -6.13 -3.88 -15.36
N GLY A 65 -6.55 -3.10 -14.38
CA GLY A 65 -7.59 -2.09 -14.54
C GLY A 65 -7.10 -0.68 -14.26
N ASP A 66 -5.81 -0.51 -14.00
CA ASP A 66 -5.15 0.77 -13.68
C ASP A 66 -5.90 1.55 -12.58
N TYR A 67 -6.09 0.89 -11.42
CA TYR A 67 -6.78 1.50 -10.29
C TYR A 67 -6.15 1.16 -8.95
N VAL A 68 -6.41 1.99 -7.95
CA VAL A 68 -6.00 1.79 -6.55
C VAL A 68 -7.24 1.61 -5.69
N LEU A 69 -7.20 0.62 -4.78
CA LEU A 69 -8.17 0.47 -3.70
C LEU A 69 -7.51 0.85 -2.38
N TRP A 70 -8.30 1.40 -1.44
CA TRP A 70 -7.90 1.61 -0.05
C TRP A 70 -9.11 1.63 0.86
N SER A 71 -8.88 1.42 2.16
CA SER A 71 -9.92 1.50 3.19
C SER A 71 -10.10 2.92 3.71
N ASP A 72 -11.32 3.30 3.99
CA ASP A 72 -11.70 4.36 4.92
C ASP A 72 -12.36 3.69 6.12
N VAL A 73 -11.54 3.35 7.12
CA VAL A 73 -11.89 2.35 8.15
C VAL A 73 -13.09 2.76 9.00
N PRO A 74 -13.16 3.99 9.58
CA PRO A 74 -14.32 4.38 10.41
C PRO A 74 -15.61 4.46 9.61
N ASN A 75 -15.52 4.87 8.34
CA ASN A 75 -16.67 4.95 7.44
C ASN A 75 -17.06 3.59 6.83
N ASN A 76 -16.38 2.50 7.23
CA ASN A 76 -16.71 1.12 6.86
C ASN A 76 -16.82 0.91 5.34
N ARG A 77 -15.94 1.52 4.56
CA ARG A 77 -15.96 1.47 3.10
C ARG A 77 -14.57 1.23 2.49
N ILE A 78 -14.55 0.63 1.32
CA ILE A 78 -13.40 0.57 0.42
C ILE A 78 -13.65 1.54 -0.70
N LEU A 79 -12.68 2.39 -0.98
CA LEU A 79 -12.69 3.35 -2.07
C LEU A 79 -11.84 2.86 -3.24
N LYS A 80 -12.20 3.26 -4.44
CA LYS A 80 -11.47 3.01 -5.69
C LYS A 80 -11.14 4.32 -6.37
N PHE A 81 -9.85 4.57 -6.64
CA PHE A 81 -9.40 5.59 -7.57
C PHE A 81 -9.08 4.94 -8.91
N ASP A 82 -9.71 5.39 -9.96
CA ASP A 82 -9.47 4.96 -11.32
C ASP A 82 -8.49 5.93 -12.00
N ALA A 83 -7.33 5.41 -12.44
CA ALA A 83 -6.26 6.26 -12.96
C ALA A 83 -6.57 6.84 -14.35
N GLN A 84 -7.49 6.22 -15.09
CA GLN A 84 -7.89 6.68 -16.42
C GLN A 84 -8.92 7.80 -16.34
N SER A 85 -10.00 7.62 -15.57
CA SER A 85 -11.03 8.64 -15.39
C SER A 85 -10.66 9.72 -14.38
N LYS A 86 -9.66 9.47 -13.52
CA LYS A 86 -9.27 10.30 -12.38
C LYS A 86 -10.39 10.45 -11.32
N GLU A 87 -11.34 9.55 -11.32
CA GLU A 87 -12.46 9.57 -10.39
C GLU A 87 -12.22 8.63 -9.20
N THR A 88 -12.73 9.04 -8.04
CA THR A 88 -12.81 8.21 -6.85
C THR A 88 -14.25 7.84 -6.56
N THR A 89 -14.50 6.55 -6.40
CA THR A 89 -15.84 5.98 -6.15
C THR A 89 -15.80 5.03 -4.96
N VAL A 90 -16.97 4.70 -4.41
CA VAL A 90 -17.10 3.61 -3.42
C VAL A 90 -17.05 2.28 -4.15
N PHE A 91 -16.04 1.45 -3.81
CA PHE A 91 -15.90 0.10 -4.35
C PHE A 91 -16.77 -0.90 -3.58
N ARG A 92 -16.80 -0.77 -2.23
CA ARG A 92 -17.59 -1.63 -1.34
C ARG A 92 -18.00 -0.90 -0.07
N GLU A 93 -19.28 -1.02 0.29
CA GLU A 93 -19.85 -0.51 1.54
C GLU A 93 -21.11 -1.32 1.87
N PRO A 94 -21.22 -1.97 3.07
CA PRO A 94 -20.19 -2.05 4.12
C PRO A 94 -19.06 -3.02 3.76
N CYS A 95 -17.90 -2.87 4.41
CA CYS A 95 -16.73 -3.71 4.18
C CYS A 95 -16.18 -4.39 5.45
N ASN A 96 -16.91 -4.39 6.56
CA ASN A 96 -16.47 -4.91 7.87
C ASN A 96 -15.22 -4.20 8.41
N ASN A 97 -15.14 -2.88 8.23
CA ASN A 97 -14.02 -2.05 8.67
C ASN A 97 -12.67 -2.65 8.24
N THR A 98 -12.55 -2.87 6.93
CA THR A 98 -11.31 -3.41 6.35
C THR A 98 -10.13 -2.51 6.65
N THR A 99 -8.95 -3.12 6.84
CA THR A 99 -7.71 -2.40 7.11
C THR A 99 -6.69 -2.61 6.00
N GLY A 100 -6.14 -3.80 5.85
CA GLY A 100 -5.13 -4.11 4.85
C GLY A 100 -5.70 -4.82 3.64
N HIS A 101 -5.12 -4.53 2.48
CA HIS A 101 -5.45 -5.18 1.22
C HIS A 101 -4.20 -5.75 0.55
N TYR A 102 -4.39 -6.81 -0.20
CA TYR A 102 -3.36 -7.43 -1.01
C TYR A 102 -3.98 -7.94 -2.32
N ARG A 103 -3.26 -7.81 -3.41
CA ARG A 103 -3.59 -8.41 -4.69
C ARG A 103 -2.86 -9.75 -4.81
N ASP A 104 -3.59 -10.85 -4.91
CA ASP A 104 -2.97 -12.16 -5.09
C ASP A 104 -2.41 -12.37 -6.52
N GLN A 105 -1.74 -13.49 -6.74
CA GLN A 105 -1.12 -13.81 -8.03
C GLN A 105 -2.13 -13.95 -9.18
N GLN A 106 -3.40 -14.22 -8.87
CA GLN A 106 -4.49 -14.30 -9.84
C GLN A 106 -5.24 -12.97 -10.03
N GLY A 107 -4.75 -11.88 -9.43
CA GLY A 107 -5.37 -10.56 -9.55
C GLY A 107 -6.58 -10.33 -8.66
N ARG A 108 -6.81 -11.18 -7.63
CA ARG A 108 -7.96 -11.07 -6.74
C ARG A 108 -7.63 -10.24 -5.50
N LEU A 109 -8.63 -9.55 -4.97
CA LEU A 109 -8.52 -8.77 -3.74
C LEU A 109 -8.56 -9.68 -2.52
N VAL A 110 -7.49 -9.69 -1.73
CA VAL A 110 -7.43 -10.28 -0.39
C VAL A 110 -7.50 -9.15 0.62
N THR A 111 -8.33 -9.30 1.66
CA THR A 111 -8.69 -8.23 2.57
C THR A 111 -8.66 -8.69 4.03
N CYS A 112 -8.09 -7.88 4.92
CA CYS A 112 -8.22 -8.04 6.36
C CYS A 112 -9.47 -7.29 6.84
N GLU A 113 -10.46 -8.03 7.36
CA GLU A 113 -11.72 -7.48 7.85
C GLU A 113 -11.69 -7.42 9.38
N HIS A 114 -11.54 -6.20 9.94
CA HIS A 114 -11.39 -6.00 11.38
C HIS A 114 -12.64 -6.43 12.15
N SER A 115 -13.82 -5.93 11.77
CA SER A 115 -15.06 -6.23 12.50
C SER A 115 -15.52 -7.67 12.34
N ALA A 116 -15.11 -8.37 11.29
CA ALA A 116 -15.44 -9.77 11.07
C ALA A 116 -14.35 -10.74 11.58
N ASN A 117 -13.23 -10.23 12.10
CA ASN A 117 -12.08 -11.02 12.59
C ASN A 117 -11.65 -12.10 11.59
N ARG A 118 -11.48 -11.72 10.32
CA ARG A 118 -11.14 -12.66 9.26
C ARG A 118 -10.27 -12.05 8.17
N ILE A 119 -9.64 -12.94 7.39
CA ILE A 119 -9.10 -12.63 6.08
C ILE A 119 -10.06 -13.20 5.04
N SER A 120 -10.48 -12.37 4.11
CA SER A 120 -11.35 -12.77 3.00
C SER A 120 -10.70 -12.52 1.64
N ARG A 121 -11.22 -13.16 0.62
CA ARG A 121 -10.85 -12.94 -0.78
C ARG A 121 -12.10 -12.71 -1.60
N THR A 122 -12.03 -11.72 -2.48
CA THR A 122 -13.09 -11.41 -3.45
C THR A 122 -12.78 -12.13 -4.76
N GLU A 123 -13.70 -12.99 -5.19
CA GLU A 123 -13.61 -13.71 -6.46
C GLU A 123 -14.00 -12.80 -7.64
N PRO A 124 -13.68 -13.18 -8.91
CA PRO A 124 -14.00 -12.37 -10.08
C PRO A 124 -15.51 -12.10 -10.29
N ASP A 125 -16.35 -12.97 -9.78
CA ASP A 125 -17.82 -12.81 -9.80
C ASP A 125 -18.36 -11.93 -8.66
N GLY A 126 -17.46 -11.38 -7.82
CA GLY A 126 -17.80 -10.57 -6.66
C GLY A 126 -18.09 -11.38 -5.38
N THR A 127 -18.10 -12.70 -5.43
CA THR A 127 -18.28 -13.57 -4.25
C THR A 127 -17.14 -13.38 -3.27
N ILE A 128 -17.45 -13.30 -1.97
CA ILE A 128 -16.45 -13.16 -0.91
C ILE A 128 -16.32 -14.50 -0.19
N ILE A 129 -15.12 -15.06 -0.19
CA ILE A 129 -14.79 -16.29 0.54
C ILE A 129 -13.89 -16.02 1.73
N ASN A 130 -14.08 -16.77 2.81
CA ASN A 130 -13.22 -16.72 3.98
C ASN A 130 -11.96 -17.55 3.73
N LEU A 131 -10.77 -16.95 3.87
CA LEU A 131 -9.50 -17.65 3.80
C LEU A 131 -9.04 -18.09 5.18
N SER A 132 -9.24 -17.25 6.19
CA SER A 132 -8.86 -17.53 7.57
C SER A 132 -9.78 -16.79 8.52
N LEU A 133 -10.05 -17.38 9.69
CA LEU A 133 -10.68 -16.73 10.83
C LEU A 133 -9.61 -16.41 11.85
N ILE A 134 -9.60 -15.17 12.34
CA ILE A 134 -8.73 -14.77 13.44
C ILE A 134 -9.48 -15.10 14.72
N HIS A 135 -9.05 -16.15 15.42
CA HIS A 135 -9.54 -16.45 16.74
C HIS A 135 -8.80 -15.59 17.77
N ILE A 136 -9.51 -14.72 18.42
CA ILE A 136 -9.03 -13.95 19.57
C ILE A 136 -9.41 -14.70 20.83
#